data_1f4536ca2ba23366888d21ae1b5e049d
#
_entry.id   1f4536ca2ba23366888d21ae1b5e049d
#
_cell.length_a   1.000
_cell.length_b   1.000
_cell.length_c   1.000
_cell.angle_alpha   90.00
_cell.angle_beta   90.00
_cell.angle_gamma   90.00
#
_symmetry.space_group_name_H-M   'P 1'
#
loop_
_entity.id
_entity.type
_entity.pdbx_description
1 polymer ?
#
loop_
_entity_poly.entity_id
_entity_poly.type
_entity_poly.pdbx_seq_one_letter_code
_entity_poly.pdbx_strand_id
1 'polypeptide(L)'
;MSRLEDLNIHRMVEGPAYSIYVRDNCIGVVGGASGANQGSTGLMTEQGLAYLLWRDGQPYLAAKSGETPATPEQVETIRKFSEDLNSALST
;
A
#
# COMPACT_ATOMS: atom_id res chain seq x y z
N MET A 1 8.45 18.32 -6.43
CA MET A 1 7.88 17.82 -5.17
C MET A 1 6.49 17.26 -5.44
N SER A 2 6.33 15.96 -5.24
CA SER A 2 5.05 15.30 -5.51
C SER A 2 4.13 15.44 -4.31
N ARG A 3 2.86 15.75 -4.58
CA ARG A 3 1.84 15.80 -3.55
C ARG A 3 0.90 14.62 -3.75
N LEU A 4 0.20 14.24 -2.69
CA LEU A 4 -0.76 13.15 -2.74
C LEU A 4 -1.78 13.36 -3.87
N GLU A 5 -2.34 14.54 -3.98
CA GLU A 5 -3.34 14.84 -5.01
C GLU A 5 -2.77 14.75 -6.43
N ASP A 6 -1.50 15.13 -6.62
CA ASP A 6 -0.84 15.04 -7.92
C ASP A 6 -0.62 13.60 -8.35
N LEU A 7 -0.59 12.69 -7.39
CA LEU A 7 -0.40 11.27 -7.61
C LEU A 7 -1.71 10.48 -7.54
N ASN A 8 -2.84 11.20 -7.44
CA ASN A 8 -4.17 10.60 -7.29
C ASN A 8 -4.31 9.72 -6.06
N ILE A 9 -3.55 10.04 -5.01
CA ILE A 9 -3.62 9.31 -3.76
C ILE A 9 -4.54 10.07 -2.81
N HIS A 10 -5.50 9.36 -2.22
CA HIS A 10 -6.47 9.93 -1.30
C HIS A 10 -6.24 9.42 0.11
N ARG A 11 -6.30 10.31 1.08
CA ARG A 11 -6.24 9.93 2.48
C ARG A 11 -7.64 9.58 2.94
N MET A 12 -7.88 8.29 3.20
CA MET A 12 -9.19 7.83 3.69
C MET A 12 -9.36 8.00 5.18
N VAL A 13 -8.31 7.72 5.92
CA VAL A 13 -8.33 7.78 7.38
C VAL A 13 -7.10 8.53 7.85
N GLU A 14 -7.28 9.45 8.78
CA GLU A 14 -6.18 10.14 9.43
C GLU A 14 -6.40 9.98 10.93
N GLY A 15 -5.56 9.18 11.55
CA GLY A 15 -5.68 8.93 12.97
C GLY A 15 -4.36 9.13 13.70
N PRO A 16 -4.38 9.16 15.04
CA PRO A 16 -3.16 9.38 15.82
C PRO A 16 -2.20 8.18 15.76
N ALA A 17 -2.72 7.00 15.51
CA ALA A 17 -1.90 5.79 15.45
C ALA A 17 -1.50 5.43 14.03
N TYR A 18 -2.37 5.69 13.05
CA TYR A 18 -2.07 5.36 11.66
C TYR A 18 -2.95 6.19 10.73
N SER A 19 -2.53 6.25 9.46
CA SER A 19 -3.31 6.86 8.38
C SER A 19 -3.43 5.85 7.25
N ILE A 20 -4.53 5.92 6.50
CA ILE A 20 -4.78 5.02 5.38
C ILE A 20 -4.90 5.85 4.11
N TYR A 21 -4.15 5.44 3.10
CA TYR A 21 -4.12 6.10 1.78
C TYR A 21 -4.54 5.11 0.71
N VAL A 22 -5.27 5.61 -0.29
CA VAL A 22 -5.76 4.75 -1.37
C VAL A 22 -5.53 5.40 -2.73
N ARG A 23 -5.35 4.54 -3.73
CA ARG A 23 -5.31 4.94 -5.14
C ARG A 23 -5.80 3.76 -5.96
N ASP A 24 -6.91 3.95 -6.68
CA ASP A 24 -7.57 2.86 -7.39
C ASP A 24 -7.82 1.69 -6.44
N ASN A 25 -7.24 0.53 -6.70
CA ASN A 25 -7.38 -0.64 -5.84
C ASN A 25 -6.21 -0.81 -4.87
N CYS A 26 -5.28 0.14 -4.85
CA CYS A 26 -4.14 0.09 -3.95
C CYS A 26 -4.49 0.72 -2.61
N ILE A 27 -3.97 0.15 -1.54
CA ILE A 27 -4.16 0.68 -0.20
C ILE A 27 -2.84 0.63 0.56
N GLY A 28 -2.56 1.68 1.32
CA GLY A 28 -1.37 1.74 2.15
C GLY A 28 -1.71 2.20 3.54
N VAL A 29 -1.21 1.50 4.53
CA VAL A 29 -1.37 1.89 5.93
C VAL A 29 -0.02 2.38 6.43
N VAL A 30 0.02 3.65 6.82
CA VAL A 30 1.24 4.28 7.32
C VAL A 30 1.07 4.53 8.80
N GLY A 31 1.90 3.92 9.60
CA GLY A 31 1.79 4.01 11.04
C GLY A 31 2.53 5.18 11.64
N GLY A 32 1.93 5.68 12.72
CA GLY A 32 2.60 6.59 13.61
C GLY A 32 2.72 8.03 13.16
N ALA A 33 3.15 8.84 14.11
CA ALA A 33 3.40 10.25 13.88
C ALA A 33 4.82 10.51 13.37
N SER A 34 5.60 9.47 13.18
CA SER A 34 7.00 9.61 12.80
C SER A 34 7.23 9.65 11.29
N GLY A 35 6.19 9.95 10.54
CA GLY A 35 6.33 10.21 9.12
C GLY A 35 6.21 8.96 8.26
N ALA A 36 7.01 8.92 7.21
CA ALA A 36 6.85 7.97 6.12
C ALA A 36 7.31 6.54 6.41
N ASN A 37 7.14 6.09 7.63
CA ASN A 37 7.42 4.69 7.93
C ASN A 37 6.38 3.83 7.26
N GLN A 38 6.86 2.83 6.57
CA GLN A 38 5.96 1.95 5.87
C GLN A 38 5.12 1.17 6.84
N GLY A 39 3.85 1.31 6.69
CA GLY A 39 2.94 0.32 7.14
C GLY A 39 2.85 -0.77 6.09
N SER A 40 1.71 -1.38 5.97
CA SER A 40 1.46 -2.40 4.96
C SER A 40 0.89 -1.76 3.70
N THR A 41 1.32 -2.23 2.53
CA THR A 41 0.72 -1.85 1.26
C THR A 41 0.14 -3.10 0.59
N GLY A 42 -0.96 -2.93 -0.12
CA GLY A 42 -1.63 -4.05 -0.74
C GLY A 42 -2.67 -3.61 -1.75
N LEU A 43 -3.52 -4.55 -2.10
CA LEU A 43 -4.59 -4.35 -3.08
C LEU A 43 -5.93 -4.80 -2.51
N MET A 44 -6.99 -4.10 -2.94
CA MET A 44 -8.34 -4.58 -2.70
C MET A 44 -8.67 -5.63 -3.74
N THR A 45 -9.10 -6.79 -3.30
CA THR A 45 -9.47 -7.90 -4.17
C THR A 45 -10.91 -8.31 -3.89
N GLU A 46 -11.43 -9.25 -4.67
CA GLU A 46 -12.77 -9.80 -4.45
C GLU A 46 -12.88 -10.46 -3.07
N GLN A 47 -11.76 -10.88 -2.52
CA GLN A 47 -11.71 -11.53 -1.21
C GLN A 47 -11.38 -10.55 -0.10
N GLY A 48 -11.41 -9.25 -0.42
CA GLY A 48 -11.08 -8.21 0.52
C GLY A 48 -9.66 -7.68 0.35
N LEU A 49 -9.13 -7.08 1.39
CA LEU A 49 -7.81 -6.48 1.35
C LEU A 49 -6.74 -7.55 1.40
N ALA A 50 -5.78 -7.48 0.49
CA ALA A 50 -4.65 -8.39 0.43
C ALA A 50 -3.35 -7.59 0.45
N TYR A 51 -2.44 -7.94 1.34
CA TYR A 51 -1.15 -7.28 1.47
C TYR A 51 -0.07 -8.06 0.75
N LEU A 52 0.89 -7.33 0.18
CA LEU A 52 2.04 -7.95 -0.47
C LEU A 52 3.03 -8.43 0.57
N LEU A 53 3.45 -9.69 0.44
CA LEU A 53 4.52 -10.23 1.26
C LEU A 53 5.44 -11.09 0.40
N TRP A 54 6.64 -11.33 0.91
CA TRP A 54 7.66 -12.10 0.20
C TRP A 54 8.04 -13.34 1.00
N ARG A 55 8.08 -14.47 0.33
CA ARG A 55 8.56 -15.74 0.92
C ARG A 55 9.54 -16.39 -0.02
N ASP A 56 10.73 -16.68 0.48
CA ASP A 56 11.78 -17.32 -0.33
C ASP A 56 12.00 -16.62 -1.67
N GLY A 57 11.93 -15.28 -1.65
CA GLY A 57 12.14 -14.49 -2.84
C GLY A 57 10.95 -14.43 -3.78
N GLN A 58 9.81 -15.00 -3.41
CA GLN A 58 8.60 -15.00 -4.22
C GLN A 58 7.52 -14.10 -3.61
N PRO A 59 6.80 -13.33 -4.43
CA PRO A 59 5.75 -12.45 -3.93
C PRO A 59 4.42 -13.17 -3.78
N TYR A 60 3.72 -12.87 -2.69
CA TYR A 60 2.39 -13.40 -2.41
C TYR A 60 1.47 -12.28 -1.95
N LEU A 61 0.19 -12.46 -2.20
CA LEU A 61 -0.84 -11.59 -1.65
C LEU A 61 -1.54 -12.34 -0.52
N ALA A 62 -1.49 -11.76 0.67
CA ALA A 62 -2.05 -12.36 1.87
C ALA A 62 -3.37 -11.68 2.22
N ALA A 63 -4.46 -12.43 2.14
CA ALA A 63 -5.79 -11.99 2.52
C ALA A 63 -6.29 -12.85 3.67
N LYS A 64 -7.46 -12.52 4.20
CA LYS A 64 -8.07 -13.31 5.28
C LYS A 64 -8.30 -14.76 4.89
N SER A 65 -8.62 -14.99 3.63
CA SER A 65 -8.89 -16.33 3.11
C SER A 65 -7.64 -17.15 2.84
N GLY A 66 -6.47 -16.53 2.92
CA GLY A 66 -5.21 -17.21 2.67
C GLY A 66 -4.28 -16.42 1.77
N GLU A 67 -3.21 -17.07 1.35
CA GLU A 67 -2.19 -16.47 0.51
C GLU A 67 -2.28 -17.01 -0.91
N THR A 68 -2.09 -16.13 -1.88
CA THR A 68 -2.03 -16.53 -3.28
C THR A 68 -0.80 -15.89 -3.91
N PRO A 69 -0.19 -16.54 -4.92
CA PRO A 69 0.96 -15.93 -5.60
C PRO A 69 0.55 -14.60 -6.26
N ALA A 70 1.38 -13.60 -6.11
CA ALA A 70 1.14 -12.29 -6.74
C ALA A 70 1.65 -12.34 -8.18
N THR A 71 0.90 -11.74 -9.09
CA THR A 71 1.35 -11.62 -10.48
C THR A 71 2.38 -10.49 -10.60
N PRO A 72 3.22 -10.52 -11.64
CA PRO A 72 4.15 -9.41 -11.87
C PRO A 72 3.46 -8.06 -11.97
N GLU A 73 2.27 -8.00 -12.57
CA GLU A 73 1.48 -6.77 -12.64
C GLU A 73 1.07 -6.28 -11.26
N GLN A 74 0.62 -7.18 -10.41
CA GLN A 74 0.21 -6.82 -9.06
C GLN A 74 1.39 -6.28 -8.25
N VAL A 75 2.53 -6.95 -8.35
CA VAL A 75 3.74 -6.53 -7.66
C VAL A 75 4.14 -5.12 -8.12
N GLU A 76 4.15 -4.89 -9.43
CA GLU A 76 4.53 -3.60 -9.99
C GLU A 76 3.58 -2.48 -9.57
N THR A 77 2.29 -2.77 -9.57
CA THR A 77 1.27 -1.81 -9.16
C THR A 77 1.45 -1.39 -7.69
N ILE A 78 1.66 -2.37 -6.83
CA ILE A 78 1.87 -2.12 -5.40
C ILE A 78 3.19 -1.37 -5.18
N ARG A 79 4.25 -1.78 -5.87
CA ARG A 79 5.56 -1.16 -5.76
C ARG A 79 5.49 0.33 -6.14
N LYS A 80 4.85 0.60 -7.27
CA LYS A 80 4.72 1.98 -7.75
C LYS A 80 3.90 2.83 -6.77
N PHE A 81 2.80 2.29 -6.28
CA PHE A 81 1.98 2.99 -5.29
C PHE A 81 2.79 3.29 -4.03
N SER A 82 3.53 2.30 -3.53
CA SER A 82 4.35 2.46 -2.34
C SER A 82 5.43 3.53 -2.54
N GLU A 83 6.09 3.52 -3.69
CA GLU A 83 7.11 4.52 -4.01
C GLU A 83 6.52 5.92 -4.08
N ASP A 84 5.38 6.06 -4.76
CA ASP A 84 4.71 7.34 -4.90
C ASP A 84 4.25 7.88 -3.54
N LEU A 85 3.69 7.00 -2.73
CA LEU A 85 3.23 7.37 -1.39
C LEU A 85 4.41 7.84 -0.52
N ASN A 86 5.50 7.09 -0.51
CA ASN A 86 6.67 7.46 0.25
C ASN A 86 7.27 8.78 -0.23
N SER A 87 7.28 9.00 -1.53
CA SER A 87 7.78 10.24 -2.11
C SER A 87 6.94 11.43 -1.64
N ALA A 88 5.62 11.28 -1.65
CA ALA A 88 4.72 12.34 -1.21
C ALA A 88 4.83 12.63 0.28
N LEU A 89 5.01 11.59 1.09
CA LEU A 89 5.09 11.75 2.54
C LEU A 89 6.47 12.19 3.03
N SER A 90 7.49 12.06 2.20
CA SER A 90 8.87 12.43 2.58
C SER A 90 9.17 13.90 2.41
N THR A 91 8.26 14.67 1.84
CA THR A 91 8.50 16.10 1.58
C THR A 91 7.99 17.02 2.67
#